data_b09e8094778aced22ba9741efed07c19
#
_entry.id   b09e8094778aced22ba9741efed07c19
#
_cell.length_a   1.000
_cell.length_b   1.000
_cell.length_c   1.000
_cell.angle_alpha   90.00
_cell.angle_beta   90.00
_cell.angle_gamma   90.00
#
_symmetry.space_group_name_H-M   'P 1'
#
loop_
_entity.id
_entity.type
_entity.pdbx_description
1 polymer ?
#
loop_
_entity_poly.entity_id
_entity_poly.type
_entity_poly.pdbx_seq_one_letter_code
_entity_poly.pdbx_strand_id
1 'polypeptide(L)'
;MSNRTEQQIRQHWTPAHAPLLSILCPAYNQKAYIAQTLDSFLAQQTSFAFEILVNDDASTDGTAAIIADYAQRYPNIIRPILHAENQYQQGKLFFPDLFNRAQGKYLAYCDGDDYWTDPLKLQKQVDFLEANPDYVITYHDALITDEKGSHGVQLTGEWQRDANRMELLRGRRISTLTTCFRNVLHELPRELEQAPLLDVCWWSMLGAHGKGKYMPEIAPGAYRVHNGGLFSMRAGKQKLHMSLQTYACLANYYQRQGDQPLYEYYLVQVFGLSLSAISPLQKLNALLLVARNVSANLFKRLTLSASRG
;
A
#
# COMPACT_ATOMS: atom_id res chain seq x y z
N MET A 1 -25.55 6.60 4.64
CA MET A 1 -25.29 6.13 6.02
C MET A 1 -25.67 4.66 6.09
N SER A 2 -24.81 3.83 6.65
CA SER A 2 -25.17 2.44 6.91
C SER A 2 -26.41 2.43 7.81
N ASN A 3 -27.51 1.81 7.34
CA ASN A 3 -28.72 1.66 8.14
C ASN A 3 -28.65 0.45 9.09
N ARG A 4 -27.51 -0.26 9.13
CA ARG A 4 -27.32 -1.47 9.99
C ARG A 4 -26.82 -1.06 11.36
N THR A 5 -27.46 -1.56 12.40
CA THR A 5 -26.95 -1.45 13.78
C THR A 5 -25.73 -2.36 13.96
N GLU A 6 -24.90 -2.09 14.98
CA GLU A 6 -23.79 -2.95 15.33
C GLU A 6 -24.23 -4.40 15.57
N GLN A 7 -25.34 -4.59 16.25
CA GLN A 7 -25.91 -5.91 16.51
C GLN A 7 -26.25 -6.64 15.20
N GLN A 8 -26.85 -5.94 14.22
CA GLN A 8 -27.16 -6.52 12.90
C GLN A 8 -25.92 -6.87 12.08
N ILE A 9 -24.80 -6.15 12.27
CA ILE A 9 -23.53 -6.49 11.63
C ILE A 9 -22.96 -7.77 12.25
N ARG A 10 -22.95 -7.84 13.57
CA ARG A 10 -22.32 -8.92 14.34
C ARG A 10 -23.14 -10.20 14.43
N GLN A 11 -24.44 -10.18 14.09
CA GLN A 11 -25.36 -11.32 14.26
C GLN A 11 -24.93 -12.59 13.50
N HIS A 12 -24.15 -12.44 12.43
CA HIS A 12 -23.66 -13.55 11.61
C HIS A 12 -22.22 -13.95 11.93
N TRP A 13 -21.58 -13.27 12.86
CA TRP A 13 -20.20 -13.59 13.20
C TRP A 13 -20.10 -14.87 14.03
N THR A 14 -19.21 -15.75 13.63
CA THR A 14 -18.82 -16.88 14.47
C THR A 14 -18.17 -16.33 15.75
N PRO A 15 -18.59 -16.78 16.95
CA PRO A 15 -18.00 -16.32 18.21
C PRO A 15 -16.49 -16.56 18.20
N ALA A 16 -15.72 -15.50 18.44
CA ALA A 16 -14.26 -15.52 18.51
C ALA A 16 -13.78 -14.55 19.59
N HIS A 17 -12.62 -14.82 20.19
CA HIS A 17 -12.01 -13.94 21.20
C HIS A 17 -11.40 -12.68 20.59
N ALA A 18 -11.06 -12.72 19.29
CA ALA A 18 -10.46 -11.60 18.56
C ALA A 18 -11.03 -11.53 17.13
N PRO A 19 -10.98 -10.34 16.48
CA PRO A 19 -11.37 -10.21 15.09
C PRO A 19 -10.43 -11.02 14.19
N LEU A 20 -10.98 -11.61 13.13
CA LEU A 20 -10.19 -12.33 12.11
C LEU A 20 -9.51 -11.35 11.16
N LEU A 21 -10.09 -10.17 10.95
CA LEU A 21 -9.59 -9.15 10.03
C LEU A 21 -9.60 -7.78 10.67
N SER A 22 -8.53 -7.00 10.45
CA SER A 22 -8.47 -5.58 10.78
C SER A 22 -8.47 -4.73 9.52
N ILE A 23 -9.39 -3.76 9.45
CA ILE A 23 -9.41 -2.73 8.41
C ILE A 23 -8.54 -1.58 8.90
N LEU A 24 -7.55 -1.19 8.10
CA LEU A 24 -6.64 -0.08 8.38
C LEU A 24 -7.08 1.13 7.54
N CYS A 25 -7.51 2.19 8.20
CA CYS A 25 -8.04 3.39 7.56
C CYS A 25 -7.33 4.64 8.07
N PRO A 26 -6.28 5.14 7.40
CA PRO A 26 -5.73 6.45 7.69
C PRO A 26 -6.66 7.56 7.18
N ALA A 27 -6.71 8.67 7.91
CA ALA A 27 -7.51 9.84 7.56
C ALA A 27 -6.78 11.14 7.94
N TYR A 28 -6.90 12.15 7.08
CA TYR A 28 -6.48 13.51 7.37
C TYR A 28 -7.26 14.50 6.52
N ASN A 29 -8.03 15.39 7.18
CA ASN A 29 -8.86 16.42 6.53
C ASN A 29 -9.78 15.86 5.42
N GLN A 30 -10.54 14.81 5.76
CA GLN A 30 -11.43 14.08 4.84
C GLN A 30 -12.91 14.16 5.27
N LYS A 31 -13.33 15.25 5.90
CA LYS A 31 -14.71 15.48 6.37
C LYS A 31 -15.78 15.18 5.32
N ALA A 32 -15.51 15.50 4.06
CA ALA A 32 -16.45 15.28 2.96
C ALA A 32 -16.63 13.79 2.58
N TYR A 33 -15.70 12.92 2.96
CA TYR A 33 -15.56 11.55 2.45
C TYR A 33 -15.67 10.48 3.52
N ILE A 34 -15.08 10.70 4.69
CA ILE A 34 -14.88 9.71 5.75
C ILE A 34 -16.17 8.97 6.16
N ALA A 35 -17.32 9.65 6.18
CA ALA A 35 -18.59 9.02 6.51
C ALA A 35 -18.97 7.94 5.48
N GLN A 36 -18.79 8.20 4.17
CA GLN A 36 -19.06 7.20 3.12
C GLN A 36 -18.06 6.05 3.17
N THR A 37 -16.81 6.34 3.48
CA THR A 37 -15.76 5.32 3.69
C THR A 37 -16.17 4.36 4.81
N LEU A 38 -16.49 4.88 6.00
CA LEU A 38 -16.91 4.08 7.15
C LEU A 38 -18.21 3.32 6.88
N ASP A 39 -19.19 3.95 6.21
CA ASP A 39 -20.42 3.27 5.79
C ASP A 39 -20.13 2.07 4.87
N SER A 40 -19.15 2.18 3.97
CA SER A 40 -18.76 1.09 3.07
C SER A 40 -18.13 -0.10 3.81
N PHE A 41 -17.39 0.16 4.90
CA PHE A 41 -16.83 -0.88 5.77
C PHE A 41 -17.93 -1.55 6.59
N LEU A 42 -18.84 -0.77 7.16
CA LEU A 42 -19.98 -1.28 7.93
C LEU A 42 -21.02 -2.01 7.08
N ALA A 43 -21.01 -1.79 5.76
CA ALA A 43 -21.85 -2.53 4.82
C ALA A 43 -21.32 -3.95 4.54
N GLN A 44 -20.08 -4.27 4.92
CA GLN A 44 -19.50 -5.59 4.68
C GLN A 44 -20.28 -6.70 5.40
N GLN A 45 -20.50 -7.78 4.67
CA GLN A 45 -21.20 -8.98 5.14
C GLN A 45 -20.19 -10.10 5.29
N THR A 46 -19.90 -10.47 6.55
CA THR A 46 -18.91 -11.50 6.88
C THR A 46 -19.50 -12.48 7.89
N SER A 47 -19.03 -13.73 7.84
CA SER A 47 -19.28 -14.74 8.84
C SER A 47 -18.29 -14.69 10.02
N PHE A 48 -17.30 -13.83 9.93
CA PHE A 48 -16.24 -13.63 10.92
C PHE A 48 -16.24 -12.19 11.46
N ALA A 49 -15.71 -12.02 12.66
CA ALA A 49 -15.56 -10.71 13.27
C ALA A 49 -14.44 -9.90 12.59
N PHE A 50 -14.68 -8.61 12.35
CA PHE A 50 -13.68 -7.64 11.94
C PHE A 50 -13.68 -6.40 12.83
N GLU A 51 -12.55 -5.70 12.87
CA GLU A 51 -12.40 -4.39 13.49
C GLU A 51 -11.99 -3.34 12.45
N ILE A 52 -12.24 -2.08 12.75
CA ILE A 52 -11.86 -0.93 11.92
C ILE A 52 -10.97 -0.02 12.75
N LEU A 53 -9.69 0.05 12.40
CA LEU A 53 -8.73 0.99 12.98
C LEU A 53 -8.72 2.25 12.13
N VAL A 54 -9.30 3.34 12.65
CA VAL A 54 -9.34 4.65 11.95
C VAL A 54 -8.32 5.56 12.59
N ASN A 55 -7.27 5.90 11.84
CA ASN A 55 -6.19 6.76 12.31
C ASN A 55 -6.37 8.18 11.76
N ASP A 56 -6.81 9.10 12.59
CA ASP A 56 -6.91 10.52 12.26
C ASP A 56 -5.63 11.25 12.63
N ASP A 57 -4.94 11.80 11.63
CA ASP A 57 -3.65 12.46 11.80
C ASP A 57 -3.81 13.96 12.14
N ALA A 58 -4.55 14.26 13.23
CA ALA A 58 -4.84 15.60 13.73
C ALA A 58 -5.59 16.48 12.69
N SER A 59 -6.70 15.98 12.17
CA SER A 59 -7.56 16.72 11.26
C SER A 59 -8.13 17.99 11.89
N THR A 60 -8.24 19.06 11.12
CA THR A 60 -8.76 20.37 11.54
C THR A 60 -10.10 20.74 10.93
N ASP A 61 -10.62 19.92 10.00
CA ASP A 61 -11.84 20.19 9.24
C ASP A 61 -13.12 19.59 9.85
N GLY A 62 -12.99 18.82 10.94
CA GLY A 62 -14.09 18.10 11.60
C GLY A 62 -14.15 16.60 11.29
N THR A 63 -13.17 16.05 10.56
CA THR A 63 -13.04 14.60 10.32
C THR A 63 -13.05 13.80 11.62
N ALA A 64 -12.24 14.20 12.60
CA ALA A 64 -12.15 13.53 13.91
C ALA A 64 -13.49 13.43 14.64
N ALA A 65 -14.34 14.47 14.56
CA ALA A 65 -15.66 14.47 15.17
C ALA A 65 -16.60 13.44 14.52
N ILE A 66 -16.54 13.26 13.21
CA ILE A 66 -17.30 12.23 12.48
C ILE A 66 -16.83 10.84 12.92
N ILE A 67 -15.51 10.61 12.96
CA ILE A 67 -14.93 9.33 13.40
C ILE A 67 -15.37 9.00 14.83
N ALA A 68 -15.36 9.98 15.74
CA ALA A 68 -15.79 9.79 17.12
C ALA A 68 -17.29 9.43 17.22
N ASP A 69 -18.17 10.06 16.42
CA ASP A 69 -19.59 9.71 16.35
C ASP A 69 -19.79 8.26 15.87
N TYR A 70 -19.08 7.84 14.83
CA TYR A 70 -19.13 6.45 14.36
C TYR A 70 -18.63 5.47 15.44
N ALA A 71 -17.53 5.78 16.13
CA ALA A 71 -17.02 4.94 17.21
C ALA A 71 -17.99 4.81 18.39
N GLN A 72 -18.77 5.85 18.70
CA GLN A 72 -19.82 5.78 19.72
C GLN A 72 -20.99 4.87 19.29
N ARG A 73 -21.35 4.87 18.02
CA ARG A 73 -22.43 4.03 17.46
C ARG A 73 -22.02 2.57 17.25
N TYR A 74 -20.72 2.32 17.03
CA TYR A 74 -20.16 0.99 16.73
C TYR A 74 -18.94 0.68 17.62
N PRO A 75 -19.10 0.69 18.96
CA PRO A 75 -17.99 0.66 19.92
C PRO A 75 -17.19 -0.65 19.93
N ASN A 76 -17.78 -1.76 19.45
CA ASN A 76 -17.08 -3.04 19.36
C ASN A 76 -16.50 -3.34 17.96
N ILE A 77 -16.69 -2.42 17.00
CA ILE A 77 -16.18 -2.56 15.64
C ILE A 77 -15.16 -1.47 15.32
N ILE A 78 -15.45 -0.20 15.67
CA ILE A 78 -14.60 0.95 15.31
C ILE A 78 -13.71 1.34 16.48
N ARG A 79 -12.41 1.36 16.23
CA ARG A 79 -11.36 1.73 17.18
C ARG A 79 -10.64 2.98 16.65
N PRO A 80 -11.01 4.19 17.07
CA PRO A 80 -10.40 5.41 16.63
C PRO A 80 -9.02 5.61 17.27
N ILE A 81 -8.07 6.12 16.49
CA ILE A 81 -6.76 6.58 16.91
C ILE A 81 -6.70 8.05 16.49
N LEU A 82 -6.90 8.95 17.46
CA LEU A 82 -6.96 10.39 17.19
C LEU A 82 -5.67 11.03 17.70
N HIS A 83 -4.84 11.52 16.79
CA HIS A 83 -3.61 12.21 17.14
C HIS A 83 -3.88 13.67 17.54
N ALA A 84 -3.16 14.16 18.55
CA ALA A 84 -3.20 15.57 18.95
C ALA A 84 -2.38 16.48 18.03
N GLU A 85 -1.37 15.90 17.34
CA GLU A 85 -0.46 16.58 16.43
C GLU A 85 -0.28 15.76 15.15
N ASN A 86 -0.13 16.44 14.02
CA ASN A 86 0.03 15.78 12.73
C ASN A 86 1.38 15.05 12.65
N GLN A 87 1.34 13.74 12.62
CA GLN A 87 2.52 12.87 12.63
C GLN A 87 3.27 12.94 11.29
N TYR A 88 2.51 12.98 10.17
CA TYR A 88 3.09 13.06 8.83
C TYR A 88 3.93 14.33 8.65
N GLN A 89 3.45 15.51 9.12
CA GLN A 89 4.21 16.75 9.05
C GLN A 89 5.47 16.74 9.93
N GLN A 90 5.48 15.93 10.99
CA GLN A 90 6.66 15.71 11.83
C GLN A 90 7.64 14.68 11.24
N GLY A 91 7.37 14.14 10.06
CA GLY A 91 8.17 13.07 9.45
C GLY A 91 8.04 11.72 10.14
N LYS A 92 7.02 11.55 10.99
CA LYS A 92 6.74 10.28 11.66
C LYS A 92 5.78 9.45 10.81
N LEU A 93 6.04 8.15 10.78
CA LEU A 93 5.15 7.20 10.13
C LEU A 93 4.07 6.75 11.13
N PHE A 94 2.81 6.90 10.79
CA PHE A 94 1.69 6.39 11.58
C PHE A 94 1.37 4.92 11.27
N PHE A 95 1.87 4.39 10.16
CA PHE A 95 1.63 3.00 9.74
C PHE A 95 2.10 1.94 10.75
N PRO A 96 3.30 2.03 11.37
CA PRO A 96 3.72 1.04 12.35
C PRO A 96 2.74 0.94 13.52
N ASP A 97 2.16 2.05 13.96
CA ASP A 97 1.17 2.06 15.05
C ASP A 97 -0.13 1.36 14.62
N LEU A 98 -0.63 1.61 13.40
CA LEU A 98 -1.79 0.90 12.84
C LEU A 98 -1.58 -0.61 12.76
N PHE A 99 -0.45 -1.05 12.20
CA PHE A 99 -0.13 -2.47 12.08
C PHE A 99 0.02 -3.15 13.45
N ASN A 100 0.70 -2.50 14.41
CA ASN A 100 0.91 -3.03 15.75
C ASN A 100 -0.38 -3.13 16.58
N ARG A 101 -1.38 -2.29 16.30
CA ARG A 101 -2.69 -2.31 16.98
C ARG A 101 -3.66 -3.30 16.35
N ALA A 102 -3.42 -3.73 15.13
CA ALA A 102 -4.26 -4.67 14.42
C ALA A 102 -4.22 -6.06 15.05
N GLN A 103 -5.40 -6.59 15.41
CA GLN A 103 -5.54 -7.90 16.03
C GLN A 103 -5.85 -9.00 15.01
N GLY A 104 -6.26 -8.62 13.79
CA GLY A 104 -6.66 -9.55 12.75
C GLY A 104 -5.49 -10.38 12.19
N LYS A 105 -5.77 -11.65 11.89
CA LYS A 105 -4.91 -12.52 11.08
C LYS A 105 -4.74 -11.96 9.65
N TYR A 106 -5.73 -11.21 9.18
CA TYR A 106 -5.75 -10.54 7.90
C TYR A 106 -5.86 -9.03 8.08
N LEU A 107 -5.27 -8.29 7.14
CA LEU A 107 -5.34 -6.84 7.08
C LEU A 107 -5.99 -6.45 5.74
N ALA A 108 -6.92 -5.50 5.78
CA ALA A 108 -7.45 -4.81 4.60
C ALA A 108 -7.15 -3.32 4.75
N TYR A 109 -6.75 -2.66 3.67
CA TYR A 109 -6.38 -1.26 3.71
C TYR A 109 -7.32 -0.42 2.82
N CYS A 110 -7.73 0.74 3.33
CA CYS A 110 -8.48 1.71 2.53
C CYS A 110 -8.34 3.10 3.16
N ASP A 111 -7.89 4.08 2.37
CA ASP A 111 -7.80 5.47 2.80
C ASP A 111 -9.18 6.06 3.10
N GLY A 112 -9.24 7.05 4.01
CA GLY A 112 -10.50 7.63 4.48
C GLY A 112 -11.24 8.51 3.44
N ASP A 113 -10.70 8.67 2.24
CA ASP A 113 -11.32 9.32 1.08
C ASP A 113 -11.81 8.32 0.02
N ASP A 114 -11.47 7.02 0.13
CA ASP A 114 -11.90 5.96 -0.76
C ASP A 114 -13.06 5.14 -0.18
N TYR A 115 -13.69 4.26 -0.97
CA TYR A 115 -14.76 3.40 -0.45
C TYR A 115 -14.93 2.11 -1.27
N TRP A 116 -15.47 1.08 -0.61
CA TRP A 116 -15.80 -0.19 -1.22
C TRP A 116 -17.23 -0.23 -1.72
N THR A 117 -17.46 -0.93 -2.83
CA THR A 117 -18.79 -1.07 -3.46
C THR A 117 -19.35 -2.48 -3.30
N ASP A 118 -18.49 -3.52 -3.14
CA ASP A 118 -18.93 -4.90 -2.96
C ASP A 118 -19.07 -5.24 -1.47
N PRO A 119 -20.29 -5.52 -1.00
CA PRO A 119 -20.51 -5.87 0.41
C PRO A 119 -19.94 -7.24 0.80
N LEU A 120 -19.55 -8.07 -0.15
CA LEU A 120 -18.93 -9.38 0.07
C LEU A 120 -17.40 -9.37 -0.14
N LYS A 121 -16.80 -8.20 -0.37
CA LYS A 121 -15.35 -8.09 -0.61
C LYS A 121 -14.53 -8.82 0.45
N LEU A 122 -14.72 -8.50 1.72
CA LEU A 122 -13.93 -9.07 2.80
C LEU A 122 -14.16 -10.58 2.94
N GLN A 123 -15.41 -11.04 2.82
CA GLN A 123 -15.72 -12.46 2.89
C GLN A 123 -14.99 -13.24 1.80
N LYS A 124 -15.13 -12.81 0.54
CA LYS A 124 -14.50 -13.47 -0.61
C LYS A 124 -12.97 -13.53 -0.47
N GLN A 125 -12.35 -12.43 -0.05
CA GLN A 125 -10.89 -12.34 0.07
C GLN A 125 -10.35 -13.22 1.19
N VAL A 126 -11.01 -13.23 2.35
CA VAL A 126 -10.59 -14.06 3.49
C VAL A 126 -10.81 -15.54 3.19
N ASP A 127 -11.97 -15.93 2.63
CA ASP A 127 -12.24 -17.32 2.25
C ASP A 127 -11.19 -17.86 1.29
N PHE A 128 -10.80 -17.04 0.29
CA PHE A 128 -9.72 -17.41 -0.62
C PHE A 128 -8.40 -17.62 0.11
N LEU A 129 -8.01 -16.67 0.97
CA LEU A 129 -6.74 -16.75 1.71
C LEU A 129 -6.74 -17.94 2.69
N GLU A 130 -7.85 -18.22 3.38
CA GLU A 130 -7.94 -19.40 4.27
C GLU A 130 -7.74 -20.70 3.49
N ALA A 131 -8.34 -20.83 2.30
CA ALA A 131 -8.22 -22.02 1.47
C ALA A 131 -6.88 -22.16 0.73
N ASN A 132 -6.10 -21.08 0.59
CA ASN A 132 -4.90 -21.06 -0.24
C ASN A 132 -3.68 -20.48 0.53
N PRO A 133 -2.98 -21.28 1.35
CA PRO A 133 -1.89 -20.81 2.21
C PRO A 133 -0.65 -20.29 1.47
N ASP A 134 -0.46 -20.61 0.20
CA ASP A 134 0.61 -20.12 -0.66
C ASP A 134 0.36 -18.71 -1.24
N TYR A 135 -0.84 -18.15 -1.01
CA TYR A 135 -1.16 -16.76 -1.32
C TYR A 135 -1.09 -15.90 -0.06
N VAL A 136 -0.43 -14.73 -0.18
CA VAL A 136 -0.24 -13.79 0.93
C VAL A 136 -1.13 -12.56 0.82
N ILE A 137 -1.51 -12.18 -0.39
CA ILE A 137 -2.33 -11.01 -0.69
C ILE A 137 -3.35 -11.32 -1.77
N THR A 138 -4.55 -10.76 -1.62
CA THR A 138 -5.58 -10.69 -2.65
C THR A 138 -5.85 -9.23 -3.02
N TYR A 139 -6.27 -8.97 -4.25
CA TYR A 139 -6.62 -7.64 -4.75
C TYR A 139 -7.59 -7.73 -5.92
N HIS A 140 -8.28 -6.64 -6.19
CA HIS A 140 -9.26 -6.51 -7.27
C HIS A 140 -9.14 -5.16 -7.98
N ASP A 141 -10.11 -4.79 -8.80
CA ASP A 141 -10.10 -3.51 -9.50
C ASP A 141 -10.54 -2.34 -8.61
N ALA A 142 -10.09 -1.14 -8.99
CA ALA A 142 -10.58 0.12 -8.48
C ALA A 142 -10.98 1.04 -9.64
N LEU A 143 -12.12 1.72 -9.52
CA LEU A 143 -12.54 2.77 -10.44
C LEU A 143 -12.03 4.12 -9.95
N ILE A 144 -11.46 4.89 -10.84
CA ILE A 144 -11.12 6.29 -10.57
C ILE A 144 -12.42 7.09 -10.58
N THR A 145 -12.72 7.76 -9.48
CA THR A 145 -13.94 8.56 -9.30
C THR A 145 -13.59 10.00 -8.91
N ASP A 146 -14.34 10.95 -9.43
CA ASP A 146 -14.31 12.35 -9.01
C ASP A 146 -15.74 12.90 -8.87
N GLU A 147 -15.91 14.21 -8.74
CA GLU A 147 -17.22 14.87 -8.67
C GLU A 147 -18.10 14.68 -9.91
N LYS A 148 -17.50 14.31 -11.06
CA LYS A 148 -18.20 14.07 -12.34
C LYS A 148 -18.58 12.61 -12.54
N GLY A 149 -18.14 11.71 -11.67
CA GLY A 149 -18.41 10.27 -11.71
C GLY A 149 -17.17 9.41 -11.91
N SER A 150 -17.35 8.17 -12.37
CA SER A 150 -16.26 7.22 -12.58
C SER A 150 -15.66 7.35 -13.99
N HIS A 151 -14.32 7.37 -14.08
CA HIS A 151 -13.57 7.67 -15.33
C HIS A 151 -12.71 6.51 -15.84
N GLY A 152 -12.90 5.30 -15.36
CA GLY A 152 -12.14 4.12 -15.75
C GLY A 152 -11.51 3.38 -14.58
N VAL A 153 -10.79 2.30 -14.89
CA VAL A 153 -10.11 1.47 -13.87
C VAL A 153 -8.71 2.02 -13.56
N GLN A 154 -8.30 1.90 -12.31
CA GLN A 154 -7.00 2.37 -11.84
C GLN A 154 -5.84 1.50 -12.38
N LEU A 155 -6.06 0.19 -12.44
CA LEU A 155 -5.11 -0.78 -13.00
C LEU A 155 -5.73 -1.42 -14.23
N THR A 156 -4.95 -1.60 -15.29
CA THR A 156 -5.41 -2.16 -16.57
C THR A 156 -4.44 -3.17 -17.13
N GLY A 157 -4.94 -4.04 -18.02
CA GLY A 157 -4.13 -4.95 -18.83
C GLY A 157 -3.32 -5.95 -17.98
N GLU A 158 -2.00 -5.89 -18.09
CA GLU A 158 -1.09 -6.84 -17.44
C GLU A 158 -1.17 -6.88 -15.90
N TRP A 159 -1.75 -5.87 -15.28
CA TRP A 159 -1.89 -5.80 -13.82
C TRP A 159 -3.14 -6.52 -13.30
N GLN A 160 -4.12 -6.82 -14.17
CA GLN A 160 -5.39 -7.51 -13.86
C GLN A 160 -5.21 -9.04 -13.93
N ARG A 161 -4.26 -9.58 -13.23
CA ARG A 161 -3.96 -11.01 -13.13
C ARG A 161 -3.24 -11.35 -11.82
N ASP A 162 -3.15 -12.63 -11.51
CA ASP A 162 -2.37 -13.11 -10.37
C ASP A 162 -0.90 -12.65 -10.45
N ALA A 163 -0.31 -12.41 -9.30
CA ALA A 163 1.10 -12.08 -9.15
C ALA A 163 1.88 -13.27 -8.57
N ASN A 164 2.96 -13.66 -9.20
CA ASN A 164 3.88 -14.60 -8.57
C ASN A 164 4.73 -13.90 -7.48
N ARG A 165 5.45 -14.69 -6.67
CA ARG A 165 6.30 -14.16 -5.59
C ARG A 165 7.32 -13.13 -6.08
N MET A 166 7.97 -13.40 -7.21
CA MET A 166 9.00 -12.50 -7.73
C MET A 166 8.42 -11.16 -8.22
N GLU A 167 7.20 -11.17 -8.76
CA GLU A 167 6.52 -9.94 -9.16
C GLU A 167 6.17 -9.07 -7.95
N LEU A 168 5.74 -9.68 -6.82
CA LEU A 168 5.55 -8.95 -5.58
C LEU A 168 6.88 -8.40 -5.05
N LEU A 169 7.91 -9.23 -4.93
CA LEU A 169 9.26 -8.85 -4.49
C LEU A 169 9.83 -7.67 -5.31
N ARG A 170 9.47 -7.57 -6.57
CA ARG A 170 9.85 -6.48 -7.48
C ARG A 170 8.94 -5.25 -7.42
N GLY A 171 8.10 -5.14 -6.40
CA GLY A 171 7.26 -3.96 -6.18
C GLY A 171 6.11 -3.86 -7.19
N ARG A 172 5.35 -4.94 -7.38
CA ARG A 172 4.17 -4.94 -8.23
C ARG A 172 3.20 -3.83 -7.86
N ARG A 173 2.62 -3.19 -8.85
CA ARG A 173 1.58 -2.17 -8.66
C ARG A 173 0.27 -2.85 -8.26
N ILE A 174 -0.21 -2.54 -7.06
CA ILE A 174 -1.50 -2.99 -6.52
C ILE A 174 -2.13 -1.77 -5.83
N SER A 175 -3.41 -1.53 -6.10
CA SER A 175 -4.14 -0.45 -5.44
C SER A 175 -4.42 -0.82 -3.98
N THR A 176 -4.02 0.01 -3.04
CA THR A 176 -4.15 -0.23 -1.59
C THR A 176 -5.57 -0.56 -1.17
N LEU A 177 -6.56 0.23 -1.61
CA LEU A 177 -7.97 0.06 -1.23
C LEU A 177 -8.58 -1.28 -1.68
N THR A 178 -7.93 -1.98 -2.61
CA THR A 178 -8.44 -3.27 -3.13
C THR A 178 -7.91 -4.47 -2.36
N THR A 179 -6.94 -4.27 -1.47
CA THR A 179 -6.17 -5.35 -0.87
C THR A 179 -6.82 -5.99 0.34
N CYS A 180 -6.53 -7.28 0.52
CA CYS A 180 -6.58 -8.01 1.78
C CYS A 180 -5.38 -8.95 1.82
N PHE A 181 -4.62 -8.93 2.90
CA PHE A 181 -3.36 -9.68 3.02
C PHE A 181 -3.15 -10.24 4.42
N ARG A 182 -2.27 -11.25 4.52
CA ARG A 182 -1.91 -11.85 5.80
C ARG A 182 -1.13 -10.87 6.65
N ASN A 183 -1.45 -10.81 7.93
CA ASN A 183 -0.73 -10.00 8.91
C ASN A 183 0.61 -10.65 9.28
N VAL A 184 1.59 -10.53 8.40
CA VAL A 184 2.94 -11.12 8.53
C VAL A 184 4.05 -10.06 8.56
N LEU A 185 3.69 -8.78 8.44
CA LEU A 185 4.62 -7.66 8.47
C LEU A 185 4.61 -7.02 9.86
N HIS A 186 5.41 -7.54 10.78
CA HIS A 186 5.40 -7.07 12.18
C HIS A 186 6.27 -5.83 12.42
N GLU A 187 7.28 -5.61 11.59
CA GLU A 187 8.20 -4.47 11.70
C GLU A 187 8.49 -3.86 10.33
N LEU A 188 8.55 -2.54 10.30
CA LEU A 188 9.03 -1.82 9.13
C LEU A 188 10.55 -1.66 9.24
N PRO A 189 11.34 -2.22 8.30
CA PRO A 189 12.78 -2.05 8.27
C PRO A 189 13.18 -0.57 8.18
N ARG A 190 14.23 -0.17 8.89
CA ARG A 190 14.70 1.23 8.93
C ARG A 190 14.96 1.83 7.57
N GLU A 191 15.45 1.04 6.62
CA GLU A 191 15.71 1.46 5.25
C GLU A 191 14.43 1.91 4.52
N LEU A 192 13.27 1.39 4.93
CA LEU A 192 11.97 1.64 4.31
C LEU A 192 11.20 2.77 5.00
N GLU A 193 11.62 3.22 6.18
CA GLU A 193 10.92 4.28 6.94
C GLU A 193 10.80 5.60 6.17
N GLN A 194 11.72 5.87 5.27
CA GLN A 194 11.71 7.09 4.46
C GLN A 194 11.19 6.89 3.04
N ALA A 195 10.65 5.72 2.72
CA ALA A 195 10.10 5.43 1.40
C ALA A 195 8.76 6.17 1.22
N PRO A 196 8.62 7.04 0.21
CA PRO A 196 7.38 7.78 0.00
C PRO A 196 6.20 6.91 -0.46
N LEU A 197 6.47 5.76 -1.08
CA LEU A 197 5.49 4.79 -1.54
C LEU A 197 5.62 3.51 -0.70
N LEU A 198 5.12 3.58 0.54
CA LEU A 198 5.21 2.47 1.50
C LEU A 198 4.44 1.23 1.06
N ASP A 199 3.34 1.41 0.34
CA ASP A 199 2.57 0.33 -0.26
C ASP A 199 3.43 -0.56 -1.17
N VAL A 200 4.27 0.03 -2.02
CA VAL A 200 5.23 -0.71 -2.86
C VAL A 200 6.22 -1.51 -1.99
N CYS A 201 6.66 -0.94 -0.86
CA CYS A 201 7.52 -1.65 0.09
C CYS A 201 6.79 -2.83 0.73
N TRP A 202 5.53 -2.65 1.16
CA TRP A 202 4.73 -3.74 1.74
C TRP A 202 4.52 -4.88 0.74
N TRP A 203 4.15 -4.55 -0.51
CA TRP A 203 3.97 -5.59 -1.54
C TRP A 203 5.27 -6.33 -1.80
N SER A 204 6.40 -5.62 -1.80
CA SER A 204 7.72 -6.23 -1.94
C SER A 204 8.03 -7.18 -0.77
N MET A 205 7.82 -6.75 0.47
CA MET A 205 8.04 -7.60 1.66
C MET A 205 7.10 -8.80 1.70
N LEU A 206 5.81 -8.62 1.35
CA LEU A 206 4.83 -9.71 1.26
C LEU A 206 5.25 -10.79 0.25
N GLY A 207 5.96 -10.44 -0.81
CA GLY A 207 6.50 -11.40 -1.78
C GLY A 207 7.40 -12.48 -1.18
N ALA A 208 8.03 -12.23 -0.01
CA ALA A 208 8.77 -13.25 0.72
C ALA A 208 7.88 -14.36 1.29
N HIS A 209 6.59 -14.06 1.50
CA HIS A 209 5.62 -14.93 2.18
C HIS A 209 4.65 -15.65 1.24
N GLY A 210 4.52 -15.25 -0.03
CA GLY A 210 3.59 -15.93 -0.93
C GLY A 210 3.34 -15.20 -2.24
N LYS A 211 2.26 -15.60 -2.91
CA LYS A 211 1.77 -15.06 -4.18
C LYS A 211 0.64 -14.05 -3.95
N GLY A 212 0.29 -13.32 -5.00
CA GLY A 212 -0.89 -12.44 -5.04
C GLY A 212 -1.99 -12.98 -5.94
N LYS A 213 -3.23 -12.95 -5.45
CA LYS A 213 -4.44 -13.33 -6.19
C LYS A 213 -5.19 -12.11 -6.68
N TYR A 214 -5.44 -12.05 -7.97
CA TYR A 214 -6.38 -11.10 -8.57
C TYR A 214 -7.80 -11.69 -8.55
N MET A 215 -8.78 -10.92 -8.09
CA MET A 215 -10.18 -11.36 -7.87
C MET A 215 -11.15 -10.50 -8.69
N PRO A 216 -11.33 -10.77 -10.00
CA PRO A 216 -12.21 -10.00 -10.87
C PRO A 216 -13.69 -10.11 -10.51
N GLU A 217 -14.08 -11.09 -9.70
CA GLU A 217 -15.45 -11.31 -9.21
C GLU A 217 -15.85 -10.36 -8.07
N ILE A 218 -14.93 -9.54 -7.57
CA ILE A 218 -15.22 -8.48 -6.60
C ILE A 218 -15.49 -7.19 -7.36
N ALA A 219 -16.61 -6.55 -7.06
CA ALA A 219 -16.94 -5.27 -7.69
C ALA A 219 -15.85 -4.21 -7.36
N PRO A 220 -15.44 -3.39 -8.34
CA PRO A 220 -14.35 -2.43 -8.16
C PRO A 220 -14.58 -1.48 -7.00
N GLY A 221 -13.55 -1.25 -6.18
CA GLY A 221 -13.57 -0.17 -5.20
C GLY A 221 -13.52 1.20 -5.86
N ALA A 222 -13.88 2.26 -5.14
CA ALA A 222 -13.84 3.61 -5.66
C ALA A 222 -12.61 4.37 -5.15
N TYR A 223 -11.68 4.65 -6.03
CA TYR A 223 -10.51 5.48 -5.80
C TYR A 223 -10.83 6.93 -6.13
N ARG A 224 -10.89 7.81 -5.13
CA ARG A 224 -11.22 9.22 -5.34
C ARG A 224 -10.04 10.06 -5.76
N VAL A 225 -10.30 10.93 -6.75
CA VAL A 225 -9.40 12.00 -7.16
C VAL A 225 -10.04 13.34 -6.81
N HIS A 226 -9.42 14.06 -5.88
CA HIS A 226 -9.89 15.37 -5.41
C HIS A 226 -8.69 16.26 -5.03
N ASN A 227 -8.93 17.56 -4.86
CA ASN A 227 -7.88 18.57 -4.64
C ASN A 227 -7.02 18.35 -3.37
N GLY A 228 -7.49 17.55 -2.40
CA GLY A 228 -6.75 17.19 -1.18
C GLY A 228 -5.94 15.89 -1.30
N GLY A 229 -6.00 15.17 -2.42
CA GLY A 229 -5.34 13.88 -2.58
C GLY A 229 -3.82 13.97 -2.57
N LEU A 230 -3.16 13.22 -1.68
CA LEU A 230 -1.71 13.29 -1.50
C LEU A 230 -0.91 12.81 -2.71
N PHE A 231 -1.39 11.79 -3.41
CA PHE A 231 -0.68 11.20 -4.55
C PHE A 231 -1.28 11.62 -5.90
N SER A 232 -2.60 11.62 -6.03
CA SER A 232 -3.30 11.86 -7.29
C SER A 232 -2.99 13.24 -7.88
N MET A 233 -2.85 14.25 -7.03
CA MET A 233 -2.60 15.65 -7.41
C MET A 233 -1.11 15.99 -7.65
N ARG A 234 -0.18 15.05 -7.38
CA ARG A 234 1.24 15.34 -7.58
C ARG A 234 1.61 15.35 -9.07
N ALA A 235 2.45 16.32 -9.44
CA ALA A 235 3.00 16.42 -10.80
C ALA A 235 3.90 15.21 -11.13
N GLY A 236 4.03 14.88 -12.42
CA GLY A 236 4.82 13.73 -12.89
C GLY A 236 6.26 13.70 -12.35
N LYS A 237 6.92 14.85 -12.25
CA LYS A 237 8.28 14.96 -11.64
C LYS A 237 8.30 14.56 -10.17
N GLN A 238 7.27 14.91 -9.40
CA GLN A 238 7.17 14.54 -7.98
C GLN A 238 6.93 13.04 -7.83
N LYS A 239 6.02 12.46 -8.64
CA LYS A 239 5.78 11.00 -8.67
C LYS A 239 7.03 10.22 -9.04
N LEU A 240 7.80 10.72 -10.01
CA LEU A 240 9.10 10.15 -10.39
C LEU A 240 10.09 10.18 -9.22
N HIS A 241 10.20 11.32 -8.52
CA HIS A 241 11.07 11.45 -7.35
C HIS A 241 10.69 10.50 -6.23
N MET A 242 9.39 10.36 -5.94
CA MET A 242 8.88 9.37 -4.96
C MET A 242 9.27 7.94 -5.34
N SER A 243 9.13 7.57 -6.62
CA SER A 243 9.52 6.24 -7.10
C SER A 243 11.02 6.00 -6.98
N LEU A 244 11.84 6.99 -7.34
CA LEU A 244 13.31 6.92 -7.20
C LEU A 244 13.72 6.69 -5.74
N GLN A 245 13.17 7.49 -4.81
CA GLN A 245 13.47 7.36 -3.39
C GLN A 245 13.01 6.00 -2.83
N THR A 246 11.81 5.55 -3.18
CA THR A 246 11.28 4.25 -2.75
C THR A 246 12.16 3.10 -3.24
N TYR A 247 12.56 3.11 -4.51
CA TYR A 247 13.42 2.03 -5.05
C TYR A 247 14.84 2.07 -4.49
N ALA A 248 15.37 3.25 -4.16
CA ALA A 248 16.64 3.35 -3.44
C ALA A 248 16.55 2.77 -2.02
N CYS A 249 15.45 3.01 -1.32
CA CYS A 249 15.17 2.39 -0.01
C CYS A 249 15.10 0.86 -0.12
N LEU A 250 14.39 0.33 -1.11
CA LEU A 250 14.29 -1.11 -1.36
C LEU A 250 15.64 -1.72 -1.75
N ALA A 251 16.46 -1.04 -2.55
CA ALA A 251 17.82 -1.48 -2.86
C ALA A 251 18.64 -1.63 -1.57
N ASN A 252 18.65 -0.62 -0.70
CA ASN A 252 19.37 -0.66 0.57
C ASN A 252 18.85 -1.79 1.49
N TYR A 253 17.54 -1.98 1.54
CA TYR A 253 16.91 -3.08 2.29
C TYR A 253 17.40 -4.44 1.81
N TYR A 254 17.33 -4.74 0.51
CA TYR A 254 17.76 -6.02 -0.05
C TYR A 254 19.27 -6.21 0.01
N GLN A 255 20.08 -5.15 -0.09
CA GLN A 255 21.51 -5.23 0.16
C GLN A 255 21.81 -5.71 1.58
N ARG A 256 21.12 -5.16 2.59
CA ARG A 256 21.27 -5.59 3.98
C ARG A 256 20.79 -7.02 4.22
N GLN A 257 19.74 -7.47 3.50
CA GLN A 257 19.27 -8.84 3.55
C GLN A 257 20.22 -9.84 2.85
N GLY A 258 21.22 -9.37 2.10
CA GLY A 258 22.10 -10.22 1.31
C GLY A 258 21.44 -10.77 0.03
N ASP A 259 20.27 -10.26 -0.36
CA ASP A 259 19.60 -10.66 -1.60
C ASP A 259 20.17 -9.86 -2.79
N GLN A 260 21.30 -10.33 -3.30
CA GLN A 260 22.02 -9.68 -4.40
C GLN A 260 21.16 -9.50 -5.66
N PRO A 261 20.36 -10.47 -6.13
CA PRO A 261 19.49 -10.31 -7.29
C PRO A 261 18.46 -9.19 -7.14
N LEU A 262 17.79 -9.06 -6.00
CA LEU A 262 16.82 -7.99 -5.76
C LEU A 262 17.50 -6.64 -5.54
N TYR A 263 18.64 -6.59 -4.90
CA TYR A 263 19.46 -5.38 -4.81
C TYR A 263 19.82 -4.84 -6.20
N GLU A 264 20.35 -5.67 -7.07
CA GLU A 264 20.71 -5.30 -8.44
C GLU A 264 19.47 -4.88 -9.26
N TYR A 265 18.35 -5.60 -9.11
CA TYR A 265 17.10 -5.22 -9.76
C TYR A 265 16.69 -3.80 -9.40
N TYR A 266 16.66 -3.45 -8.12
CA TYR A 266 16.24 -2.10 -7.68
C TYR A 266 17.25 -1.02 -8.07
N LEU A 267 18.55 -1.31 -8.08
CA LEU A 267 19.54 -0.39 -8.63
C LEU A 267 19.31 -0.08 -10.11
N VAL A 268 18.98 -1.10 -10.91
CA VAL A 268 18.64 -0.91 -12.32
C VAL A 268 17.37 -0.06 -12.48
N GLN A 269 16.34 -0.24 -11.61
CA GLN A 269 15.15 0.61 -11.61
C GLN A 269 15.49 2.07 -11.28
N VAL A 270 16.29 2.31 -10.24
CA VAL A 270 16.75 3.67 -9.87
C VAL A 270 17.51 4.30 -11.04
N PHE A 271 18.42 3.57 -11.67
CA PHE A 271 19.19 4.07 -12.81
C PHE A 271 18.30 4.40 -14.01
N GLY A 272 17.39 3.50 -14.38
CA GLY A 272 16.45 3.70 -15.49
C GLY A 272 15.54 4.92 -15.30
N LEU A 273 14.96 5.07 -14.09
CA LEU A 273 14.14 6.22 -13.74
C LEU A 273 14.96 7.53 -13.72
N SER A 274 16.18 7.49 -13.20
CA SER A 274 17.08 8.66 -13.19
C SER A 274 17.39 9.12 -14.63
N LEU A 275 17.67 8.19 -15.53
CA LEU A 275 17.86 8.51 -16.94
C LEU A 275 16.60 9.10 -17.58
N SER A 276 15.40 8.66 -17.19
CA SER A 276 14.15 9.23 -17.70
C SER A 276 13.91 10.68 -17.28
N ALA A 277 14.48 11.08 -16.16
CA ALA A 277 14.33 12.42 -15.57
C ALA A 277 15.19 13.52 -16.24
N ILE A 278 16.22 13.14 -17.00
CA ILE A 278 17.20 14.07 -17.56
C ILE A 278 17.03 14.23 -19.08
N SER A 279 17.55 15.33 -19.62
CA SER A 279 17.48 15.64 -21.05
C SER A 279 18.27 14.65 -21.91
N PRO A 280 17.99 14.51 -23.23
CA PRO A 280 18.74 13.63 -24.12
C PRO A 280 20.25 13.87 -24.09
N LEU A 281 20.69 15.14 -24.04
CA LEU A 281 22.12 15.50 -23.98
C LEU A 281 22.74 15.04 -22.65
N GLN A 282 22.03 15.23 -21.53
CA GLN A 282 22.48 14.75 -20.21
C GLN A 282 22.53 13.23 -20.16
N LYS A 283 21.58 12.51 -20.80
CA LYS A 283 21.62 11.06 -20.94
C LYS A 283 22.89 10.60 -21.65
N LEU A 284 23.22 11.23 -22.77
CA LEU A 284 24.43 10.89 -23.54
C LEU A 284 25.67 11.11 -22.67
N ASN A 285 25.78 12.26 -21.98
CA ASN A 285 26.90 12.55 -21.09
C ASN A 285 27.02 11.55 -19.93
N ALA A 286 25.90 11.16 -19.32
CA ALA A 286 25.88 10.14 -18.25
C ALA A 286 26.38 8.77 -18.76
N LEU A 287 25.90 8.34 -19.94
CA LEU A 287 26.34 7.09 -20.55
C LEU A 287 27.84 7.10 -20.91
N LEU A 288 28.34 8.22 -21.44
CA LEU A 288 29.77 8.39 -21.75
C LEU A 288 30.62 8.34 -20.46
N LEU A 289 30.15 8.96 -19.37
CA LEU A 289 30.84 8.90 -18.08
C LEU A 289 30.92 7.48 -17.54
N VAL A 290 29.81 6.74 -17.59
CA VAL A 290 29.76 5.30 -17.17
C VAL A 290 30.71 4.47 -18.04
N ALA A 291 30.66 4.60 -19.34
CA ALA A 291 31.53 3.88 -20.27
C ALA A 291 33.03 4.16 -19.99
N ARG A 292 33.39 5.44 -19.75
CA ARG A 292 34.74 5.83 -19.39
C ARG A 292 35.22 5.21 -18.09
N ASN A 293 34.36 5.19 -17.05
CA ASN A 293 34.70 4.60 -15.76
C ASN A 293 34.86 3.08 -15.82
N VAL A 294 33.98 2.40 -16.59
CA VAL A 294 34.08 0.95 -16.84
C VAL A 294 35.38 0.61 -17.55
N SER A 295 35.71 1.35 -18.63
CA SER A 295 36.95 1.16 -19.39
C SER A 295 38.18 1.39 -18.53
N ALA A 296 38.20 2.44 -17.70
CA ALA A 296 39.31 2.72 -16.80
C ALA A 296 39.50 1.63 -15.73
N ASN A 297 38.40 1.08 -15.18
CA ASN A 297 38.45 -0.02 -14.21
C ASN A 297 38.91 -1.33 -14.86
N LEU A 298 38.45 -1.62 -16.09
CA LEU A 298 38.91 -2.78 -16.84
C LEU A 298 40.40 -2.71 -17.12
N PHE A 299 40.89 -1.54 -17.56
CA PHE A 299 42.31 -1.31 -17.81
C PHE A 299 43.16 -1.51 -16.54
N LYS A 300 42.74 -0.97 -15.39
CA LYS A 300 43.39 -1.20 -14.10
C LYS A 300 43.45 -2.67 -13.72
N ARG A 301 42.37 -3.44 -13.93
CA ARG A 301 42.37 -4.88 -13.63
C ARG A 301 43.32 -5.67 -14.52
N LEU A 302 43.37 -5.33 -15.83
CA LEU A 302 44.29 -5.96 -16.77
C LEU A 302 45.75 -5.65 -16.47
N THR A 303 46.10 -4.40 -16.10
CA THR A 303 47.45 -4.03 -15.71
C THR A 303 47.89 -4.66 -14.39
N LEU A 304 47.00 -4.81 -13.42
CA LEU A 304 47.29 -5.51 -12.15
C LEU A 304 47.43 -7.02 -12.32
N SER A 305 46.78 -7.65 -13.30
CA SER A 305 46.94 -9.05 -13.61
C SER A 305 48.28 -9.32 -14.34
N ALA A 306 48.70 -8.40 -15.22
CA ALA A 306 49.97 -8.49 -15.95
C ALA A 306 51.22 -8.24 -15.08
N SER A 307 51.07 -7.60 -13.92
CA SER A 307 52.16 -7.34 -12.97
C SER A 307 52.34 -8.48 -11.91
N ARG A 308 51.51 -9.50 -11.96
CA ARG A 308 51.52 -10.65 -11.03
C ARG A 308 51.87 -11.98 -11.73
N GLY A 309 52.16 -11.98 -13.00
CA GLY A 309 52.70 -13.09 -13.78
C GLY A 309 54.14 -12.76 -14.19
#